data_08b16ee8b1b4d3cdcfb51abd2b3b7ab7
#
_entry.id   08b16ee8b1b4d3cdcfb51abd2b3b7ab7
#
_cell.length_a   1.000
_cell.length_b   1.000
_cell.length_c   1.000
_cell.angle_alpha   90.00
_cell.angle_beta   90.00
_cell.angle_gamma   90.00
#
_symmetry.space_group_name_H-M   'P 1'
#
loop_
_entity.id
_entity.type
_entity.pdbx_description
1 polymer ?
#
loop_
_entity_poly.entity_id
_entity_poly.type
_entity_poly.pdbx_seq_one_letter_code
_entity_poly.pdbx_strand_id
1 'polypeptide(L)'
;MLLLCVVTYAQREITAPKPTALVVDSKGGLTDLETGDEYSGEAPVTVRFYANAPEEEGFSLTCTWEFFKEGEEEPYLVRHDANVEIELRESGTTIVMPNITYTSIEDSEVFWPFDAETYQPFCIILAESGLEAPNAFSPNGDGINDYYNVFNVKSIVEFHGAIYNRWGQELYRWGLDEMGREGTGWDGTYKGNPVKPGVYFVVIKAKGADGIEYDIKRDVNLLRGYSEATK
;
A
#
# COMPACT_ATOMS: atom_id res chain seq x y z
N MET A 1 11.32 -8.38 -71.24
CA MET A 1 12.04 -7.59 -70.26
C MET A 1 11.03 -7.25 -69.16
N LEU A 2 10.95 -8.13 -68.14
CA LEU A 2 10.02 -7.97 -66.99
C LEU A 2 10.63 -6.98 -66.01
N LEU A 3 9.97 -5.85 -65.80
CA LEU A 3 10.36 -4.87 -64.78
C LEU A 3 9.84 -5.40 -63.45
N LEU A 4 10.74 -5.93 -62.62
CA LEU A 4 10.45 -6.25 -61.19
C LEU A 4 10.30 -4.90 -60.47
N CYS A 5 9.05 -4.54 -60.15
CA CYS A 5 8.78 -3.44 -59.23
C CYS A 5 9.10 -3.97 -57.82
N VAL A 6 10.28 -3.65 -57.29
CA VAL A 6 10.60 -3.87 -55.89
C VAL A 6 9.89 -2.78 -55.10
N VAL A 7 8.76 -3.11 -54.53
CA VAL A 7 8.12 -2.26 -53.50
C VAL A 7 8.91 -2.44 -52.22
N THR A 8 9.85 -1.54 -51.95
CA THR A 8 10.47 -1.41 -50.63
C THR A 8 9.42 -0.78 -49.70
N TYR A 9 8.79 -1.59 -48.87
CA TYR A 9 8.10 -1.10 -47.70
C TYR A 9 9.16 -0.47 -46.81
N ALA A 10 9.14 0.86 -46.65
CA ALA A 10 9.87 1.52 -45.60
C ALA A 10 9.32 0.98 -44.29
N GLN A 11 10.12 0.23 -43.51
CA GLN A 11 9.79 -0.11 -42.15
C GLN A 11 9.65 1.22 -41.40
N ARG A 12 8.43 1.61 -41.04
CA ARG A 12 8.20 2.70 -40.10
C ARG A 12 8.69 2.22 -38.76
N GLU A 13 9.77 2.79 -38.27
CA GLU A 13 10.25 2.54 -36.91
C GLU A 13 9.34 3.32 -35.96
N ILE A 14 8.53 2.62 -35.17
CA ILE A 14 7.76 3.19 -34.07
C ILE A 14 8.67 3.22 -32.85
N THR A 15 8.75 4.36 -32.18
CA THR A 15 9.52 4.49 -30.94
C THR A 15 8.85 3.70 -29.82
N ALA A 16 9.56 2.73 -29.23
CA ALA A 16 9.01 1.91 -28.17
C ALA A 16 8.70 2.75 -26.91
N PRO A 17 7.48 2.66 -26.36
CA PRO A 17 7.16 3.23 -25.05
C PRO A 17 8.08 2.73 -23.93
N LYS A 18 8.16 3.48 -22.85
CA LYS A 18 8.89 3.08 -21.63
C LYS A 18 7.99 3.25 -20.43
N PRO A 19 7.08 2.29 -20.18
CA PRO A 19 6.16 2.39 -19.06
C PRO A 19 6.93 2.45 -17.73
N THR A 20 6.42 3.28 -16.83
CA THR A 20 6.95 3.42 -15.47
C THR A 20 5.81 3.41 -14.47
N ALA A 21 6.12 3.14 -13.19
CA ALA A 21 5.17 3.31 -12.13
C ALA A 21 5.81 4.06 -10.94
N LEU A 22 4.99 4.82 -10.22
CA LEU A 22 5.37 5.50 -8.98
C LEU A 22 4.49 4.94 -7.86
N VAL A 23 5.09 4.25 -6.90
CA VAL A 23 4.42 3.77 -5.70
C VAL A 23 4.52 4.83 -4.61
N VAL A 24 3.38 5.14 -3.99
CA VAL A 24 3.25 6.02 -2.82
C VAL A 24 2.75 5.18 -1.66
N ASP A 25 3.59 4.96 -0.66
CA ASP A 25 3.21 4.21 0.54
C ASP A 25 2.35 5.04 1.51
N SER A 26 1.78 4.39 2.52
CA SER A 26 0.91 5.02 3.52
C SER A 26 1.63 6.06 4.40
N LYS A 27 2.96 6.10 4.37
CA LYS A 27 3.82 7.05 5.11
C LYS A 27 4.28 8.21 4.23
N GLY A 28 3.91 8.21 2.93
CA GLY A 28 4.30 9.21 1.94
C GLY A 28 5.67 8.94 1.30
N GLY A 29 6.25 7.75 1.50
CA GLY A 29 7.43 7.29 0.78
C GLY A 29 7.13 7.10 -0.71
N LEU A 30 8.10 7.43 -1.57
CA LEU A 30 7.98 7.34 -3.01
C LEU A 30 9.00 6.32 -3.55
N THR A 31 8.54 5.43 -4.42
CA THR A 31 9.39 4.45 -5.11
C THR A 31 9.04 4.44 -6.60
N ASP A 32 10.02 4.75 -7.44
CA ASP A 32 9.89 4.63 -8.89
C ASP A 32 10.17 3.19 -9.32
N LEU A 33 9.40 2.69 -10.29
CA LEU A 33 9.55 1.37 -10.88
C LEU A 33 9.63 1.47 -12.40
N GLU A 34 10.51 0.68 -13.00
CA GLU A 34 10.52 0.35 -14.41
C GLU A 34 9.83 -1.01 -14.64
N THR A 35 9.54 -1.36 -15.90
CA THR A 35 9.01 -2.69 -16.24
C THR A 35 9.98 -3.78 -15.82
N GLY A 36 9.48 -4.82 -15.14
CA GLY A 36 10.28 -5.89 -14.56
C GLY A 36 10.70 -5.66 -13.11
N ASP A 37 10.47 -4.46 -12.57
CA ASP A 37 10.76 -4.20 -11.16
C ASP A 37 9.69 -4.77 -10.24
N GLU A 38 10.13 -5.08 -9.01
CA GLU A 38 9.31 -5.55 -7.92
C GLU A 38 9.29 -4.52 -6.78
N TYR A 39 8.11 -4.19 -6.29
CA TYR A 39 7.92 -3.44 -5.06
C TYR A 39 7.42 -4.36 -3.96
N SER A 40 8.02 -4.27 -2.76
CA SER A 40 7.55 -4.94 -1.56
C SER A 40 7.25 -3.94 -0.46
N GLY A 41 6.05 -3.97 0.10
CA GLY A 41 5.61 -3.01 1.11
C GLY A 41 4.40 -3.45 1.91
N GLU A 42 3.77 -2.49 2.58
CA GLU A 42 2.56 -2.68 3.39
C GLU A 42 1.36 -2.05 2.69
N ALA A 43 0.19 -2.69 2.77
CA ALA A 43 -1.07 -2.10 2.31
C ALA A 43 -1.59 -1.04 3.31
N PRO A 44 -2.30 0.03 2.84
CA PRO A 44 -2.55 0.34 1.44
C PRO A 44 -1.40 1.10 0.77
N VAL A 45 -1.27 0.96 -0.56
CA VAL A 45 -0.38 1.81 -1.38
C VAL A 45 -1.15 2.40 -2.55
N THR A 46 -0.78 3.60 -2.97
CA THR A 46 -1.25 4.19 -4.23
C THR A 46 -0.18 4.01 -5.29
N VAL A 47 -0.54 3.46 -6.44
CA VAL A 47 0.39 3.28 -7.57
C VAL A 47 -0.11 4.08 -8.77
N ARG A 48 0.77 4.90 -9.33
CA ARG A 48 0.55 5.67 -10.55
C ARG A 48 1.35 5.06 -11.68
N PHE A 49 0.66 4.57 -12.69
CA PHE A 49 1.26 3.99 -13.87
C PHE A 49 1.24 5.00 -15.02
N TYR A 50 2.33 5.08 -15.77
CA TYR A 50 2.52 5.97 -16.90
C TYR A 50 2.96 5.16 -18.12
N ALA A 51 2.22 5.25 -19.22
CA ALA A 51 2.57 4.55 -20.46
C ALA A 51 3.84 5.09 -21.10
N ASN A 52 4.12 6.39 -20.93
CA ASN A 52 5.25 7.10 -21.55
C ASN A 52 5.40 6.77 -23.03
N ALA A 53 4.24 6.68 -23.70
CA ALA A 53 4.14 6.34 -25.11
C ALA A 53 4.26 7.61 -25.98
N PRO A 54 5.24 7.70 -26.89
CA PRO A 54 5.35 8.82 -27.80
C PRO A 54 4.13 8.89 -28.74
N GLU A 55 3.74 10.11 -29.11
CA GLU A 55 2.79 10.30 -30.21
C GLU A 55 3.50 10.03 -31.54
N GLU A 56 2.92 9.17 -32.37
CA GLU A 56 3.44 8.82 -33.68
C GLU A 56 2.46 9.31 -34.76
N GLU A 57 2.95 10.10 -35.75
CA GLU A 57 2.12 10.65 -36.82
C GLU A 57 1.53 9.53 -37.69
N GLY A 58 0.22 9.55 -37.88
CA GLY A 58 -0.51 8.56 -38.67
C GLY A 58 -0.89 7.31 -37.86
N PHE A 59 -0.73 7.30 -36.56
CA PHE A 59 -1.13 6.22 -35.67
C PHE A 59 -2.10 6.68 -34.59
N SER A 60 -2.96 5.77 -34.17
CA SER A 60 -3.80 5.88 -32.99
C SER A 60 -3.20 5.02 -31.88
N LEU A 61 -2.94 5.64 -30.73
CA LEU A 61 -2.40 4.97 -29.53
C LEU A 61 -3.54 4.34 -28.72
N THR A 62 -3.36 3.09 -28.30
CA THR A 62 -4.21 2.42 -27.32
C THR A 62 -3.36 1.92 -26.16
N CYS A 63 -3.72 2.33 -24.93
CA CYS A 63 -3.07 1.88 -23.72
C CYS A 63 -4.06 1.10 -22.87
N THR A 64 -3.70 -0.11 -22.48
CA THR A 64 -4.48 -0.95 -21.56
C THR A 64 -3.59 -1.46 -20.46
N TRP A 65 -4.06 -1.36 -19.22
CA TRP A 65 -3.39 -1.89 -18.03
C TRP A 65 -4.22 -3.04 -17.49
N GLU A 66 -3.64 -4.20 -17.41
CA GLU A 66 -4.28 -5.41 -16.91
C GLU A 66 -3.66 -5.81 -15.57
N PHE A 67 -4.51 -6.02 -14.56
CA PHE A 67 -4.13 -6.30 -13.19
C PHE A 67 -4.52 -7.72 -12.83
N PHE A 68 -3.54 -8.54 -12.47
CA PHE A 68 -3.73 -9.94 -12.11
C PHE A 68 -3.38 -10.17 -10.66
N LYS A 69 -4.05 -11.12 -10.00
CA LYS A 69 -3.56 -11.74 -8.77
C LYS A 69 -2.57 -12.83 -9.13
N GLU A 70 -1.61 -13.10 -8.26
CA GLU A 70 -0.64 -14.17 -8.46
C GLU A 70 -1.33 -15.52 -8.69
N GLY A 71 -0.96 -16.19 -9.77
CA GLY A 71 -1.52 -17.48 -10.17
C GLY A 71 -2.85 -17.43 -10.93
N GLU A 72 -3.43 -16.26 -11.14
CA GLU A 72 -4.66 -16.10 -11.93
C GLU A 72 -4.31 -15.76 -13.39
N GLU A 73 -5.05 -16.36 -14.31
CA GLU A 73 -4.89 -16.12 -15.76
C GLU A 73 -5.75 -14.96 -16.27
N GLU A 74 -6.84 -14.64 -15.55
CA GLU A 74 -7.77 -13.57 -15.93
C GLU A 74 -7.50 -12.31 -15.09
N PRO A 75 -7.47 -11.11 -15.72
CA PRO A 75 -7.28 -9.88 -14.97
C PRO A 75 -8.52 -9.57 -14.12
N TYR A 76 -8.33 -9.26 -12.83
CA TYR A 76 -9.41 -8.81 -11.97
C TYR A 76 -9.81 -7.35 -12.20
N LEU A 77 -8.94 -6.59 -12.89
CA LEU A 77 -9.15 -5.18 -13.18
C LEU A 77 -8.47 -4.81 -14.51
N VAL A 78 -9.14 -4.02 -15.34
CA VAL A 78 -8.59 -3.47 -16.60
C VAL A 78 -8.82 -1.96 -16.63
N ARG A 79 -7.84 -1.20 -17.12
CA ARG A 79 -7.91 0.25 -17.36
C ARG A 79 -7.41 0.59 -18.75
N HIS A 80 -8.02 1.60 -19.37
CA HIS A 80 -7.78 1.94 -20.79
C HIS A 80 -7.20 3.36 -20.98
N ASP A 81 -6.57 3.93 -19.97
CA ASP A 81 -5.96 5.26 -20.03
C ASP A 81 -4.44 5.17 -20.13
N ALA A 82 -3.79 6.18 -20.73
CA ALA A 82 -2.34 6.25 -20.79
C ALA A 82 -1.69 6.38 -19.41
N ASN A 83 -2.38 7.06 -18.48
CA ASN A 83 -1.94 7.21 -17.09
C ASN A 83 -3.06 6.73 -16.17
N VAL A 84 -2.71 5.87 -15.22
CA VAL A 84 -3.66 5.22 -14.31
C VAL A 84 -3.20 5.36 -12.88
N GLU A 85 -4.09 5.77 -11.98
CA GLU A 85 -3.85 5.76 -10.53
C GLU A 85 -4.76 4.73 -9.87
N ILE A 86 -4.18 3.85 -9.07
CA ILE A 86 -4.89 2.76 -8.37
C ILE A 86 -4.42 2.73 -6.91
N GLU A 87 -5.36 2.60 -5.99
CA GLU A 87 -5.07 2.25 -4.61
C GLU A 87 -5.20 0.74 -4.41
N LEU A 88 -4.09 0.09 -4.05
CA LEU A 88 -4.03 -1.33 -3.73
C LEU A 88 -4.18 -1.48 -2.21
N ARG A 89 -5.30 -2.06 -1.79
CA ARG A 89 -5.69 -2.21 -0.38
C ARG A 89 -5.58 -3.64 0.13
N GLU A 90 -5.41 -4.61 -0.75
CA GLU A 90 -5.37 -6.03 -0.41
C GLU A 90 -3.93 -6.53 -0.37
N SER A 91 -3.59 -7.33 0.66
CA SER A 91 -2.33 -8.05 0.75
C SER A 91 -2.20 -9.11 -0.36
N GLY A 92 -0.98 -9.50 -0.64
CA GLY A 92 -0.64 -10.45 -1.70
C GLY A 92 0.04 -9.79 -2.89
N THR A 93 0.27 -10.56 -3.95
CA THR A 93 0.96 -10.10 -5.15
C THR A 93 -0.03 -9.63 -6.21
N THR A 94 0.18 -8.41 -6.69
CA THR A 94 -0.50 -7.87 -7.88
C THR A 94 0.51 -7.74 -9.01
N ILE A 95 0.23 -8.41 -10.13
CA ILE A 95 1.01 -8.34 -11.36
C ILE A 95 0.30 -7.38 -12.29
N VAL A 96 1.01 -6.38 -12.81
CA VAL A 96 0.42 -5.36 -13.69
C VAL A 96 1.12 -5.40 -15.04
N MET A 97 0.34 -5.76 -16.07
CA MET A 97 0.80 -5.86 -17.45
C MET A 97 0.29 -4.64 -18.23
N PRO A 98 1.16 -3.74 -18.66
CA PRO A 98 0.78 -2.72 -19.62
C PRO A 98 0.74 -3.32 -21.03
N ASN A 99 -0.30 -2.99 -21.76
CA ASN A 99 -0.53 -3.41 -23.13
C ASN A 99 -0.73 -2.15 -23.98
N ILE A 100 0.32 -1.77 -24.73
CA ILE A 100 0.36 -0.52 -25.49
C ILE A 100 0.51 -0.85 -26.97
N THR A 101 -0.42 -0.37 -27.78
CA THR A 101 -0.45 -0.63 -29.23
C THR A 101 -0.62 0.65 -30.03
N TYR A 102 -0.06 0.65 -31.22
CA TYR A 102 -0.27 1.68 -32.24
C TYR A 102 -1.05 1.08 -33.41
N THR A 103 -2.14 1.73 -33.75
CA THR A 103 -2.96 1.32 -34.91
C THR A 103 -2.80 2.35 -36.01
N SER A 104 -2.35 1.93 -37.19
CA SER A 104 -2.25 2.80 -38.37
C SER A 104 -3.62 3.33 -38.75
N ILE A 105 -3.72 4.64 -38.97
CA ILE A 105 -4.96 5.31 -39.40
C ILE A 105 -5.27 4.99 -40.86
N GLU A 106 -4.24 4.69 -41.67
CA GLU A 106 -4.38 4.49 -43.13
C GLU A 106 -4.95 3.11 -43.47
N ASP A 107 -4.44 2.04 -42.81
CA ASP A 107 -4.78 0.65 -43.18
C ASP A 107 -5.29 -0.17 -41.99
N SER A 108 -5.39 0.42 -40.78
CA SER A 108 -5.81 -0.22 -39.54
C SER A 108 -4.89 -1.37 -39.07
N GLU A 109 -3.65 -1.41 -39.56
CA GLU A 109 -2.65 -2.36 -39.10
C GLU A 109 -2.25 -2.03 -37.63
N VAL A 110 -2.17 -3.08 -36.78
CA VAL A 110 -1.83 -2.93 -35.37
C VAL A 110 -0.37 -3.28 -35.17
N PHE A 111 0.37 -2.35 -34.57
CA PHE A 111 1.78 -2.49 -34.24
C PHE A 111 1.95 -2.65 -32.73
N TRP A 112 2.69 -3.69 -32.36
CA TRP A 112 3.13 -3.96 -31.00
C TRP A 112 4.59 -3.54 -30.91
N PRO A 113 4.90 -2.37 -30.31
CA PRO A 113 6.27 -1.85 -30.29
C PRO A 113 7.18 -2.61 -29.33
N PHE A 114 6.69 -3.70 -28.76
CA PHE A 114 7.39 -4.50 -27.78
C PHE A 114 7.69 -5.89 -28.28
N ASP A 115 8.86 -6.35 -27.98
CA ASP A 115 9.25 -7.75 -27.98
C ASP A 115 8.74 -8.40 -26.68
N ALA A 116 8.02 -9.50 -26.79
CA ALA A 116 7.49 -10.24 -25.64
C ALA A 116 8.59 -10.74 -24.68
N GLU A 117 9.84 -10.81 -25.15
CA GLU A 117 11.00 -11.19 -24.30
C GLU A 117 11.53 -10.02 -23.47
N THR A 118 11.30 -8.78 -23.90
CA THR A 118 11.78 -7.55 -23.23
C THR A 118 10.75 -6.91 -22.31
N TYR A 119 9.48 -7.31 -22.43
CA TYR A 119 8.38 -6.70 -21.72
C TYR A 119 8.00 -7.48 -20.46
N GLN A 120 8.50 -7.02 -19.33
CA GLN A 120 8.23 -7.61 -18.04
C GLN A 120 7.11 -6.84 -17.32
N PRO A 121 6.21 -7.51 -16.57
CA PRO A 121 5.19 -6.83 -15.77
C PRO A 121 5.81 -6.07 -14.60
N PHE A 122 5.05 -5.11 -14.04
CA PHE A 122 5.32 -4.62 -12.69
C PHE A 122 4.81 -5.65 -11.69
N CYS A 123 5.56 -5.87 -10.60
CA CYS A 123 5.18 -6.77 -9.53
C CYS A 123 5.05 -5.99 -8.22
N ILE A 124 3.84 -5.95 -7.64
CA ILE A 124 3.57 -5.24 -6.38
C ILE A 124 3.20 -6.26 -5.32
N ILE A 125 4.07 -6.45 -4.32
CA ILE A 125 3.90 -7.40 -3.22
C ILE A 125 3.54 -6.64 -1.95
N LEU A 126 2.35 -6.87 -1.41
CA LEU A 126 1.88 -6.27 -0.17
C LEU A 126 1.81 -7.31 0.94
N ALA A 127 2.50 -7.02 2.04
CA ALA A 127 2.64 -7.92 3.17
C ALA A 127 1.29 -8.27 3.80
N GLU A 128 1.21 -9.48 4.38
CA GLU A 128 0.10 -9.88 5.24
C GLU A 128 -0.02 -8.95 6.46
N SER A 129 -1.23 -8.88 7.03
CA SER A 129 -1.48 -8.02 8.18
C SER A 129 -0.80 -8.55 9.45
N GLY A 130 -0.49 -7.63 10.36
CA GLY A 130 0.04 -7.93 11.67
C GLY A 130 -0.28 -6.83 12.66
N LEU A 131 -0.58 -7.23 13.90
CA LEU A 131 -0.92 -6.32 14.98
C LEU A 131 -0.64 -6.96 16.34
N GLU A 132 0.12 -6.29 17.19
CA GLU A 132 0.36 -6.72 18.57
C GLU A 132 -0.01 -5.61 19.56
N ALA A 133 -0.52 -6.01 20.73
CA ALA A 133 -0.87 -5.12 21.82
C ALA A 133 -0.02 -5.44 23.05
N PRO A 134 0.64 -4.46 23.70
CA PRO A 134 1.43 -4.69 24.90
C PRO A 134 0.52 -5.02 26.10
N ASN A 135 1.09 -5.64 27.14
CA ASN A 135 0.38 -5.94 28.38
C ASN A 135 0.68 -4.94 29.51
N ALA A 136 1.60 -4.02 29.29
CA ALA A 136 1.99 -2.99 30.25
C ALA A 136 2.59 -1.77 29.55
N PHE A 137 2.55 -0.61 30.22
CA PHE A 137 3.26 0.60 29.85
C PHE A 137 3.58 1.43 31.09
N SER A 138 4.50 2.38 30.98
CA SER A 138 5.02 3.16 32.10
C SER A 138 5.14 4.64 31.74
N PRO A 139 4.07 5.44 31.89
CA PRO A 139 4.11 6.86 31.58
C PRO A 139 4.84 7.66 32.69
N ASN A 140 6.18 7.63 32.65
CA ASN A 140 7.08 8.26 33.61
C ASN A 140 7.89 9.41 32.96
N GLY A 141 7.81 9.61 31.64
CA GLY A 141 8.46 10.69 30.93
C GLY A 141 9.92 10.40 30.55
N ASP A 142 10.36 9.12 30.58
CA ASP A 142 11.71 8.72 30.20
C ASP A 142 11.88 8.45 28.67
N GLY A 143 10.78 8.56 27.91
CA GLY A 143 10.74 8.30 26.48
C GLY A 143 10.56 6.83 26.11
N ILE A 144 10.41 5.92 27.10
CA ILE A 144 10.27 4.49 26.88
C ILE A 144 8.91 4.01 27.41
N ASN A 145 8.05 3.51 26.53
CA ASN A 145 6.70 3.03 26.87
C ASN A 145 5.84 4.06 27.65
N ASP A 146 6.03 5.36 27.37
CA ASP A 146 5.24 6.43 27.98
C ASP A 146 3.79 6.46 27.48
N TYR A 147 3.54 5.86 26.32
CA TYR A 147 2.22 5.74 25.71
C TYR A 147 1.83 4.27 25.55
N TYR A 148 0.58 3.95 25.85
CA TYR A 148 0.01 2.67 25.45
C TYR A 148 -0.47 2.76 24.02
N ASN A 149 0.16 2.00 23.14
CA ASN A 149 -0.24 1.84 21.75
C ASN A 149 0.06 0.41 21.29
N VAL A 150 -0.46 0.04 20.13
CA VAL A 150 -0.13 -1.21 19.46
C VAL A 150 1.25 -1.11 18.80
N PHE A 151 1.86 -2.24 18.50
CA PHE A 151 3.17 -2.34 17.84
C PHE A 151 3.18 -3.48 16.83
N ASN A 152 4.26 -3.64 16.08
CA ASN A 152 4.37 -4.61 14.97
C ASN A 152 3.19 -4.52 13.99
N VAL A 153 2.76 -3.28 13.73
CA VAL A 153 1.63 -2.99 12.86
C VAL A 153 2.07 -3.12 11.41
N LYS A 154 1.33 -3.93 10.63
CA LYS A 154 1.53 -4.12 9.18
C LYS A 154 0.18 -4.25 8.49
N SER A 155 0.03 -3.63 7.34
CA SER A 155 -1.13 -3.80 6.43
C SER A 155 -2.49 -3.80 7.16
N ILE A 156 -2.68 -2.91 8.13
CA ILE A 156 -3.96 -2.70 8.82
C ILE A 156 -4.71 -1.57 8.11
N VAL A 157 -5.95 -1.86 7.68
CA VAL A 157 -6.79 -0.94 6.91
C VAL A 157 -7.96 -0.35 7.71
N GLU A 158 -8.34 -0.98 8.82
CA GLU A 158 -9.32 -0.45 9.78
C GLU A 158 -8.82 -0.69 11.19
N PHE A 159 -9.00 0.30 12.08
CA PHE A 159 -8.55 0.19 13.46
C PHE A 159 -9.40 1.04 14.40
N HIS A 160 -9.77 0.46 15.53
CA HIS A 160 -10.43 1.12 16.65
C HIS A 160 -9.92 0.55 17.97
N GLY A 161 -9.24 1.38 18.77
CA GLY A 161 -8.77 1.04 20.09
C GLY A 161 -9.48 1.84 21.19
N ALA A 162 -9.73 1.22 22.34
CA ALA A 162 -10.28 1.89 23.51
C ALA A 162 -9.74 1.31 24.81
N ILE A 163 -9.52 2.17 25.81
CA ILE A 163 -9.08 1.82 27.15
C ILE A 163 -10.21 2.07 28.14
N TYR A 164 -10.44 1.11 29.02
CA TYR A 164 -11.48 1.15 30.05
C TYR A 164 -10.89 0.94 31.44
N ASN A 165 -11.51 1.55 32.45
CA ASN A 165 -11.24 1.20 33.83
C ASN A 165 -12.08 -0.03 34.26
N ARG A 166 -11.87 -0.51 35.52
CA ARG A 166 -12.55 -1.68 36.08
C ARG A 166 -14.08 -1.56 36.16
N TRP A 167 -14.63 -0.35 36.05
CA TRP A 167 -16.07 -0.10 36.06
C TRP A 167 -16.69 0.02 34.67
N GLY A 168 -15.88 -0.24 33.62
CA GLY A 168 -16.32 -0.15 32.23
C GLY A 168 -16.41 1.29 31.69
N GLN A 169 -15.86 2.27 32.42
CA GLN A 169 -15.78 3.64 31.91
C GLN A 169 -14.63 3.75 30.92
N GLU A 170 -14.94 4.26 29.72
CA GLU A 170 -13.94 4.57 28.70
C GLU A 170 -13.10 5.76 29.13
N LEU A 171 -11.79 5.58 29.11
CA LEU A 171 -10.80 6.59 29.48
C LEU A 171 -10.11 7.21 28.28
N TYR A 172 -9.88 6.42 27.24
CA TYR A 172 -9.18 6.82 26.03
C TYR A 172 -9.70 6.04 24.82
N ARG A 173 -9.63 6.65 23.64
CA ARG A 173 -9.94 6.03 22.36
C ARG A 173 -8.98 6.56 21.32
N TRP A 174 -8.53 5.68 20.42
CA TRP A 174 -7.70 6.09 19.28
C TRP A 174 -8.06 5.30 18.02
N GLY A 175 -7.70 5.88 16.87
CA GLY A 175 -8.01 5.37 15.56
C GLY A 175 -6.79 5.00 14.74
N LEU A 176 -7.01 4.74 13.45
CA LEU A 176 -6.00 4.32 12.49
C LEU A 176 -4.83 5.32 12.40
N ASP A 177 -5.10 6.61 12.46
CA ASP A 177 -4.09 7.66 12.31
C ASP A 177 -3.07 7.70 13.46
N GLU A 178 -3.44 7.19 14.63
CA GLU A 178 -2.61 7.16 15.85
C GLU A 178 -2.02 5.77 16.11
N MET A 179 -2.50 4.75 15.39
CA MET A 179 -2.14 3.37 15.58
C MET A 179 -0.63 3.15 15.33
N GLY A 180 0.08 2.59 16.34
CA GLY A 180 1.51 2.27 16.25
C GLY A 180 2.45 3.45 16.02
N ARG A 181 1.94 4.69 16.04
CA ARG A 181 2.73 5.90 15.82
C ARG A 181 3.47 6.28 17.10
N GLU A 182 4.74 6.62 16.97
CA GLU A 182 5.54 7.09 18.09
C GLU A 182 4.96 8.39 18.70
N GLY A 183 4.93 8.46 20.04
CA GLY A 183 4.41 9.60 20.79
C GLY A 183 2.89 9.73 20.76
N THR A 184 2.17 8.73 20.24
CA THR A 184 0.70 8.69 20.26
C THR A 184 0.18 7.49 21.05
N GLY A 185 -1.10 7.53 21.41
CA GLY A 185 -1.74 6.53 22.26
C GLY A 185 -2.08 7.06 23.63
N TRP A 186 -2.46 6.18 24.56
CA TRP A 186 -2.88 6.59 25.89
C TRP A 186 -1.68 6.87 26.82
N ASP A 187 -1.57 8.09 27.33
CA ASP A 187 -0.53 8.56 28.25
C ASP A 187 -0.81 8.26 29.73
N GLY A 188 -1.83 7.45 30.04
CA GLY A 188 -2.23 7.18 31.42
C GLY A 188 -2.96 8.33 32.11
N THR A 189 -3.56 9.24 31.35
CA THR A 189 -4.41 10.31 31.88
C THR A 189 -5.88 10.11 31.54
N TYR A 190 -6.76 10.74 32.31
CA TYR A 190 -8.18 10.91 31.99
C TYR A 190 -8.60 12.35 32.25
N LYS A 191 -9.10 13.05 31.23
CA LYS A 191 -9.45 14.48 31.28
C LYS A 191 -8.30 15.35 31.80
N GLY A 192 -7.07 15.07 31.36
CA GLY A 192 -5.85 15.79 31.73
C GLY A 192 -5.29 15.46 33.12
N ASN A 193 -5.88 14.53 33.85
CA ASN A 193 -5.38 14.12 35.18
C ASN A 193 -4.81 12.68 35.13
N PRO A 194 -3.63 12.44 35.73
CA PRO A 194 -3.06 11.10 35.82
C PRO A 194 -4.01 10.15 36.54
N VAL A 195 -4.26 8.98 35.96
CA VAL A 195 -4.99 7.92 36.63
C VAL A 195 -4.05 7.11 37.53
N LYS A 196 -4.60 6.36 38.50
CA LYS A 196 -3.80 5.57 39.44
C LYS A 196 -3.11 4.41 38.74
N PRO A 197 -1.89 4.02 39.12
CA PRO A 197 -1.28 2.76 38.69
C PRO A 197 -2.21 1.57 38.99
N GLY A 198 -2.19 0.59 38.13
CA GLY A 198 -3.04 -0.59 38.24
C GLY A 198 -3.46 -1.20 36.92
N VAL A 199 -4.46 -2.07 36.96
CA VAL A 199 -4.97 -2.81 35.81
C VAL A 199 -6.11 -2.04 35.13
N TYR A 200 -6.00 -1.90 33.85
CA TYR A 200 -6.98 -1.34 32.90
C TYR A 200 -7.33 -2.40 31.86
N PHE A 201 -8.33 -2.14 31.04
CA PHE A 201 -8.78 -3.07 30.00
C PHE A 201 -8.67 -2.39 28.65
N VAL A 202 -8.04 -3.06 27.70
CA VAL A 202 -8.01 -2.62 26.31
C VAL A 202 -8.93 -3.47 25.46
N VAL A 203 -9.64 -2.80 24.57
CA VAL A 203 -10.43 -3.42 23.51
C VAL A 203 -9.95 -2.85 22.19
N ILE A 204 -9.49 -3.72 21.28
CA ILE A 204 -9.05 -3.34 19.94
C ILE A 204 -9.85 -4.16 18.93
N LYS A 205 -10.40 -3.47 17.95
CA LYS A 205 -10.97 -4.06 16.75
C LYS A 205 -10.22 -3.50 15.56
N ALA A 206 -9.70 -4.38 14.73
CA ALA A 206 -8.96 -3.99 13.53
C ALA A 206 -9.24 -4.98 12.41
N LYS A 207 -8.98 -4.55 11.17
CA LYS A 207 -9.06 -5.40 9.99
C LYS A 207 -7.77 -5.25 9.17
N GLY A 208 -7.21 -6.38 8.80
CA GLY A 208 -6.07 -6.48 7.91
C GLY A 208 -6.44 -6.34 6.44
N ALA A 209 -5.48 -5.99 5.63
CA ALA A 209 -5.59 -5.96 4.17
C ALA A 209 -5.79 -7.36 3.56
N ASP A 210 -5.44 -8.41 4.28
CA ASP A 210 -5.69 -9.82 3.99
C ASP A 210 -7.08 -10.31 4.44
N GLY A 211 -7.91 -9.40 4.97
CA GLY A 211 -9.25 -9.71 5.48
C GLY A 211 -9.27 -10.28 6.90
N ILE A 212 -8.11 -10.48 7.56
CA ILE A 212 -8.06 -10.95 8.95
C ILE A 212 -8.66 -9.90 9.87
N GLU A 213 -9.58 -10.36 10.74
CA GLU A 213 -10.20 -9.53 11.77
C GLU A 213 -9.49 -9.75 13.11
N TYR A 214 -9.10 -8.66 13.77
CA TYR A 214 -8.51 -8.64 15.10
C TYR A 214 -9.56 -8.18 16.11
N ASP A 215 -9.90 -9.02 17.09
CA ASP A 215 -10.74 -8.67 18.26
C ASP A 215 -9.92 -8.96 19.53
N ILE A 216 -9.11 -7.98 19.94
CA ILE A 216 -8.22 -8.10 21.09
C ILE A 216 -8.88 -7.50 22.31
N LYS A 217 -9.06 -8.31 23.34
CA LYS A 217 -9.56 -7.90 24.66
C LYS A 217 -8.60 -8.43 25.72
N ARG A 218 -7.94 -7.55 26.41
CA ARG A 218 -6.94 -7.94 27.40
C ARG A 218 -6.74 -6.89 28.49
N ASP A 219 -6.09 -7.33 29.55
CA ASP A 219 -5.62 -6.45 30.61
C ASP A 219 -4.37 -5.70 30.18
N VAL A 220 -4.23 -4.46 30.64
CA VAL A 220 -3.03 -3.66 30.52
C VAL A 220 -2.64 -3.08 31.87
N ASN A 221 -1.38 -3.25 32.25
CA ASN A 221 -0.84 -2.72 33.51
C ASN A 221 -0.24 -1.33 33.27
N LEU A 222 -0.80 -0.33 33.93
CA LEU A 222 -0.19 0.98 34.03
C LEU A 222 0.78 0.97 35.20
N LEU A 223 2.07 1.09 34.89
CA LEU A 223 3.18 1.08 35.83
C LEU A 223 3.69 2.52 35.97
N ARG A 224 3.77 3.06 37.20
CA ARG A 224 4.52 4.30 37.49
C ARG A 224 5.59 3.95 38.49
N GLY A 225 6.84 4.23 38.14
CA GLY A 225 7.96 3.97 39.03
C GLY A 225 7.68 4.52 40.44
N TYR A 226 8.07 3.79 41.47
CA TYR A 226 8.16 4.32 42.82
C TYR A 226 9.16 5.46 42.77
N SER A 227 8.71 6.71 42.84
CA SER A 227 9.58 7.76 43.33
C SER A 227 9.81 7.43 44.83
N GLU A 228 11.03 7.02 45.14
CA GLU A 228 11.42 7.01 46.56
C GLU A 228 11.14 8.40 47.13
N ALA A 229 10.17 8.47 48.01
CA ALA A 229 9.93 9.68 48.77
C ALA A 229 11.21 9.98 49.54
N THR A 230 11.99 10.93 49.04
CA THR A 230 13.11 11.50 49.79
C THR A 230 12.55 12.01 51.09
N LYS A 231 12.92 11.34 52.22
CA LYS A 231 12.68 11.81 53.58
C LYS A 231 13.52 13.03 53.86
#